data_8adc8a9d547fcf932abe934f95a619c7
#
_entry.id   8adc8a9d547fcf932abe934f95a619c7
#
_cell.length_a   1.000
_cell.length_b   1.000
_cell.length_c   1.000
_cell.angle_alpha   90.00
_cell.angle_beta   90.00
_cell.angle_gamma   90.00
#
_symmetry.space_group_name_H-M   'P 1'
#
loop_
_entity.id
_entity.type
_entity.pdbx_description
1 polymer ?
#
loop_
_entity_poly.entity_id
_entity_poly.type
_entity_poly.pdbx_seq_one_letter_code
_entity_poly.pdbx_strand_id
1 'polypeptide(L)'
;MFTRKSHFPSLLLLALLSIFLFSGCAMIEDQLPPKVGQSVEWIKSIPQKLDELAEKADHLSAEIQRLSVQLSNWLERLTQPPQPAPEVPEGSFFAVHFIDVGQADSALVACDGQYMLIDGGNAEDSDLIYAYLKEQEVAHLDYLVATHLHEDHIGGLSAAPYAATVGTALAPETDGTTKVFKNLVKSLASRDVELTVPAAGDTFSLGSAQVTVLGPVKAYDDTNNTSLVLSVSYGETTFLFTGDMEYEAEIDLVESGADLSADVLKVGHHGSSSSTGYRFLREVMPAYAVISVGDGNSYGHPTEAVLSRLSDAGVAVYRTDLNGDIIVRSDGTNLTFETER
;
A
#
# COMPACT_ATOMS: atom_id res chain seq x y z
N MET A 1 -20.38 -32.25 25.13
CA MET A 1 -20.02 -33.61 24.68
C MET A 1 -20.49 -33.74 23.24
N PHE A 2 -19.70 -33.28 22.27
CA PHE A 2 -20.01 -33.37 20.85
C PHE A 2 -18.95 -34.25 20.20
N THR A 3 -19.39 -35.39 19.67
CA THR A 3 -18.59 -36.40 19.03
C THR A 3 -18.20 -35.96 17.63
N ARG A 4 -16.90 -35.79 17.39
CA ARG A 4 -16.27 -35.65 16.07
C ARG A 4 -16.53 -36.94 15.26
N LYS A 5 -17.34 -36.90 14.23
CA LYS A 5 -17.40 -37.95 13.19
C LYS A 5 -16.25 -37.68 12.19
N SER A 6 -15.28 -38.56 12.19
CA SER A 6 -14.17 -38.57 11.23
C SER A 6 -14.68 -39.07 9.87
N HIS A 7 -14.58 -38.25 8.82
CA HIS A 7 -14.87 -38.61 7.42
C HIS A 7 -13.66 -39.21 6.69
N PHE A 8 -12.85 -40.02 7.38
CA PHE A 8 -11.63 -40.63 6.84
C PHE A 8 -11.79 -41.95 6.03
N PRO A 9 -12.95 -42.63 5.90
CA PRO A 9 -13.00 -43.88 5.12
C PRO A 9 -13.26 -43.73 3.62
N SER A 10 -13.76 -42.58 3.14
CA SER A 10 -14.16 -42.45 1.73
C SER A 10 -13.01 -42.26 0.75
N LEU A 11 -11.97 -41.55 1.13
CA LEU A 11 -10.76 -41.31 0.32
C LEU A 11 -9.89 -42.58 0.20
N LEU A 12 -9.82 -43.38 1.26
CA LEU A 12 -9.07 -44.64 1.23
C LEU A 12 -9.72 -45.70 0.34
N LEU A 13 -11.05 -45.70 0.28
CA LEU A 13 -11.81 -46.60 -0.59
C LEU A 13 -11.69 -46.25 -2.08
N LEU A 14 -11.64 -44.94 -2.40
CA LEU A 14 -11.40 -44.43 -3.74
C LEU A 14 -9.96 -44.70 -4.20
N ALA A 15 -8.96 -44.57 -3.35
CA ALA A 15 -7.56 -44.91 -3.65
C ALA A 15 -7.36 -46.41 -3.87
N LEU A 16 -8.03 -47.25 -3.09
CA LEU A 16 -7.97 -48.72 -3.27
C LEU A 16 -8.71 -49.16 -4.54
N LEU A 17 -9.81 -48.52 -4.92
CA LEU A 17 -10.54 -48.79 -6.15
C LEU A 17 -9.72 -48.42 -7.38
N SER A 18 -8.94 -47.33 -7.33
CA SER A 18 -8.05 -46.89 -8.40
C SER A 18 -6.90 -47.90 -8.63
N ILE A 19 -6.31 -48.45 -7.57
CA ILE A 19 -5.22 -49.45 -7.67
C ILE A 19 -5.72 -50.77 -8.31
N PHE A 20 -6.97 -51.17 -7.99
CA PHE A 20 -7.55 -52.39 -8.59
C PHE A 20 -7.92 -52.23 -10.06
N LEU A 21 -8.32 -51.05 -10.49
CA LEU A 21 -8.62 -50.77 -11.91
C LEU A 21 -7.33 -50.69 -12.76
N PHE A 22 -6.22 -50.25 -12.18
CA PHE A 22 -4.94 -50.09 -12.87
C PHE A 22 -4.21 -51.41 -13.13
N SER A 23 -4.24 -52.35 -12.18
CA SER A 23 -3.59 -53.64 -12.34
C SER A 23 -4.30 -54.58 -13.35
N GLY A 24 -5.62 -54.34 -13.58
CA GLY A 24 -6.40 -55.11 -14.57
C GLY A 24 -6.28 -54.60 -16.02
N CYS A 25 -6.04 -53.30 -16.21
CA CYS A 25 -5.98 -52.71 -17.57
C CYS A 25 -4.67 -53.01 -18.33
N ALA A 26 -3.55 -53.21 -17.64
CA ALA A 26 -2.24 -53.42 -18.29
C ALA A 26 -2.10 -54.75 -19.02
N MET A 27 -2.99 -55.72 -18.77
CA MET A 27 -2.92 -57.07 -19.39
C MET A 27 -3.81 -57.24 -20.63
N ILE A 28 -4.62 -56.27 -21.05
CA ILE A 28 -5.66 -56.43 -22.08
C ILE A 28 -5.43 -55.49 -23.29
N GLU A 29 -4.37 -54.71 -23.30
CA GLU A 29 -4.19 -53.57 -24.23
C GLU A 29 -3.98 -54.01 -25.70
N ASP A 30 -3.42 -55.20 -25.97
CA ASP A 30 -3.07 -55.66 -27.32
C ASP A 30 -4.20 -56.34 -28.11
N GLN A 31 -5.40 -56.45 -27.56
CA GLN A 31 -6.52 -57.21 -28.20
C GLN A 31 -7.83 -56.41 -28.38
N LEU A 32 -7.83 -55.10 -28.17
CA LEU A 32 -9.07 -54.32 -28.20
C LEU A 32 -9.28 -53.60 -29.55
N PRO A 33 -10.53 -53.58 -30.09
CA PRO A 33 -10.82 -52.84 -31.32
C PRO A 33 -10.67 -51.30 -31.12
N PRO A 34 -10.40 -50.52 -32.20
CA PRO A 34 -10.01 -49.11 -32.12
C PRO A 34 -10.96 -48.19 -31.36
N LYS A 35 -12.24 -48.52 -31.29
CA LYS A 35 -13.26 -47.76 -30.52
C LYS A 35 -13.16 -47.99 -29.01
N VAL A 36 -12.56 -49.07 -28.57
CA VAL A 36 -12.38 -49.40 -27.16
C VAL A 36 -11.07 -48.79 -26.64
N GLY A 37 -10.05 -48.63 -27.52
CA GLY A 37 -8.80 -47.95 -27.16
C GLY A 37 -8.97 -46.51 -26.64
N GLN A 38 -9.87 -45.76 -27.24
CA GLN A 38 -10.20 -44.38 -26.73
C GLN A 38 -10.82 -44.41 -25.34
N SER A 39 -11.59 -45.44 -25.04
CA SER A 39 -12.21 -45.58 -23.68
C SER A 39 -11.18 -45.99 -22.64
N VAL A 40 -10.15 -46.77 -23.04
CA VAL A 40 -9.05 -47.16 -22.14
C VAL A 40 -8.13 -45.99 -21.85
N GLU A 41 -7.81 -45.16 -22.83
CA GLU A 41 -7.03 -43.93 -22.61
C GLU A 41 -7.76 -42.94 -21.70
N TRP A 42 -9.10 -42.79 -21.85
CA TRP A 42 -9.89 -41.97 -20.96
C TRP A 42 -9.84 -42.51 -19.53
N ILE A 43 -9.96 -43.82 -19.31
CA ILE A 43 -9.84 -44.45 -17.99
C ILE A 43 -8.45 -44.21 -17.38
N LYS A 44 -7.37 -44.29 -18.19
CA LYS A 44 -6.00 -43.98 -17.73
C LYS A 44 -5.84 -42.51 -17.32
N SER A 45 -6.58 -41.58 -17.93
CA SER A 45 -6.52 -40.17 -17.58
C SER A 45 -7.33 -39.78 -16.33
N ILE A 46 -8.20 -40.69 -15.83
CA ILE A 46 -9.04 -40.41 -14.64
C ILE A 46 -8.21 -40.05 -13.39
N PRO A 47 -7.13 -40.77 -13.03
CA PRO A 47 -6.35 -40.43 -11.86
C PRO A 47 -5.76 -39.02 -11.94
N GLN A 48 -5.15 -38.65 -13.06
CA GLN A 48 -4.59 -37.32 -13.26
C GLN A 48 -5.66 -36.21 -13.14
N LYS A 49 -6.84 -36.48 -13.71
CA LYS A 49 -7.97 -35.54 -13.55
C LYS A 49 -8.49 -35.46 -12.11
N LEU A 50 -8.44 -36.54 -11.37
CA LEU A 50 -8.79 -36.58 -9.96
C LEU A 50 -7.75 -35.84 -9.12
N ASP A 51 -6.47 -35.97 -9.43
CA ASP A 51 -5.41 -35.22 -8.76
C ASP A 51 -5.53 -33.71 -9.03
N GLU A 52 -5.78 -33.29 -10.29
CA GLU A 52 -6.05 -31.91 -10.66
C GLU A 52 -7.30 -31.34 -9.94
N LEU A 53 -8.35 -32.16 -9.77
CA LEU A 53 -9.56 -31.74 -9.03
C LEU A 53 -9.30 -31.68 -7.53
N ALA A 54 -8.44 -32.55 -6.99
CA ALA A 54 -8.04 -32.52 -5.59
C ALA A 54 -7.21 -31.26 -5.29
N GLU A 55 -6.23 -30.92 -6.13
CA GLU A 55 -5.45 -29.69 -6.01
C GLU A 55 -6.35 -28.43 -6.06
N LYS A 56 -7.32 -28.40 -7.00
CA LYS A 56 -8.28 -27.29 -7.08
C LYS A 56 -9.19 -27.22 -5.84
N ALA A 57 -9.58 -28.37 -5.29
CA ALA A 57 -10.39 -28.42 -4.08
C ALA A 57 -9.61 -27.96 -2.84
N ASP A 58 -8.33 -28.33 -2.76
CA ASP A 58 -7.45 -27.89 -1.69
C ASP A 58 -7.19 -26.37 -1.77
N HIS A 59 -6.92 -25.85 -2.97
CA HIS A 59 -6.79 -24.41 -3.21
C HIS A 59 -8.07 -23.65 -2.83
N LEU A 60 -9.22 -24.14 -3.28
CA LEU A 60 -10.52 -23.53 -2.95
C LEU A 60 -10.81 -23.57 -1.44
N SER A 61 -10.44 -24.68 -0.78
CA SER A 61 -10.57 -24.82 0.68
C SER A 61 -9.70 -23.83 1.43
N ALA A 62 -8.44 -23.64 0.99
CA ALA A 62 -7.54 -22.66 1.56
C ALA A 62 -8.09 -21.22 1.37
N GLU A 63 -8.63 -20.92 0.19
CA GLU A 63 -9.22 -19.62 -0.11
C GLU A 63 -10.48 -19.33 0.71
N ILE A 64 -11.37 -20.33 0.88
CA ILE A 64 -12.55 -20.23 1.77
C ILE A 64 -12.12 -20.00 3.23
N GLN A 65 -11.10 -20.71 3.67
CA GLN A 65 -10.59 -20.56 5.05
C GLN A 65 -9.99 -19.16 5.26
N ARG A 66 -9.26 -18.64 4.28
CA ARG A 66 -8.73 -17.28 4.27
C ARG A 66 -9.85 -16.23 4.30
N LEU A 67 -10.85 -16.37 3.43
CA LEU A 67 -12.03 -15.46 3.42
C LEU A 67 -12.81 -15.52 4.74
N SER A 68 -12.89 -16.69 5.36
CA SER A 68 -13.57 -16.82 6.66
C SER A 68 -12.82 -16.11 7.79
N VAL A 69 -11.48 -16.14 7.78
CA VAL A 69 -10.63 -15.38 8.72
C VAL A 69 -10.77 -13.88 8.47
N GLN A 70 -10.71 -13.44 7.22
CA GLN A 70 -10.93 -12.03 6.87
C GLN A 70 -12.32 -11.53 7.30
N LEU A 71 -13.35 -12.32 7.05
CA LEU A 71 -14.72 -11.99 7.50
C LEU A 71 -14.81 -11.94 9.04
N SER A 72 -14.17 -12.86 9.73
CA SER A 72 -14.14 -12.86 11.20
C SER A 72 -13.43 -11.62 11.74
N ASN A 73 -12.28 -11.26 11.19
CA ASN A 73 -11.53 -10.07 11.59
C ASN A 73 -12.32 -8.78 11.27
N TRP A 74 -13.02 -8.75 10.13
CA TRP A 74 -13.89 -7.63 9.77
C TRP A 74 -15.10 -7.51 10.72
N LEU A 75 -15.76 -8.63 11.06
CA LEU A 75 -16.86 -8.66 12.05
C LEU A 75 -16.35 -8.27 13.44
N GLU A 76 -15.15 -8.69 13.82
CA GLU A 76 -14.54 -8.35 15.10
C GLU A 76 -14.28 -6.84 15.19
N ARG A 77 -13.76 -6.23 14.11
CA ARG A 77 -13.61 -4.76 14.02
C ARG A 77 -14.95 -4.03 14.13
N LEU A 78 -16.01 -4.52 13.48
CA LEU A 78 -17.35 -3.92 13.58
C LEU A 78 -18.00 -4.07 14.97
N THR A 79 -17.61 -5.08 15.72
CA THR A 79 -18.19 -5.39 17.04
C THR A 79 -17.33 -4.89 18.21
N GLN A 80 -16.06 -4.55 17.98
CA GLN A 80 -15.25 -3.83 18.97
C GLN A 80 -15.86 -2.44 19.16
N PRO A 81 -16.11 -2.00 20.39
CA PRO A 81 -16.43 -0.60 20.61
C PRO A 81 -15.25 0.21 20.04
N PRO A 82 -15.51 1.29 19.29
CA PRO A 82 -14.45 2.14 18.78
C PRO A 82 -13.53 2.48 19.94
N GLN A 83 -12.23 2.21 19.78
CA GLN A 83 -11.25 2.70 20.73
C GLN A 83 -11.45 4.22 20.77
N PRO A 84 -11.58 4.83 21.94
CA PRO A 84 -11.66 6.29 21.99
C PRO A 84 -10.44 6.82 21.24
N ALA A 85 -10.71 7.64 20.22
CA ALA A 85 -9.64 8.32 19.51
C ALA A 85 -8.74 9.06 20.53
N PRO A 86 -7.44 9.15 20.30
CA PRO A 86 -6.57 9.94 21.16
C PRO A 86 -7.16 11.34 21.36
N GLU A 87 -7.28 11.79 22.61
CA GLU A 87 -7.75 13.15 22.87
C GLU A 87 -6.77 14.14 22.24
N VAL A 88 -7.29 14.98 21.36
CA VAL A 88 -6.51 16.08 20.77
C VAL A 88 -6.40 17.18 21.82
N PRO A 89 -5.19 17.60 22.22
CA PRO A 89 -5.01 18.67 23.19
C PRO A 89 -5.67 19.98 22.74
N GLU A 90 -6.24 20.74 23.67
CA GLU A 90 -6.82 22.07 23.37
C GLU A 90 -5.74 22.98 22.76
N GLY A 91 -6.03 23.59 21.61
CA GLY A 91 -5.09 24.44 20.89
C GLY A 91 -4.10 23.69 20.01
N SER A 92 -4.23 22.36 19.87
CA SER A 92 -3.45 21.56 18.94
C SER A 92 -3.75 21.94 17.49
N PHE A 93 -2.76 21.75 16.62
CA PHE A 93 -2.85 22.09 15.20
C PHE A 93 -2.33 20.94 14.36
N PHE A 94 -3.11 20.54 13.34
CA PHE A 94 -2.70 19.54 12.36
C PHE A 94 -3.03 19.99 10.94
N ALA A 95 -2.06 19.88 10.04
CA ALA A 95 -2.24 20.13 8.62
C ALA A 95 -1.35 19.19 7.77
N VAL A 96 -1.85 18.83 6.61
CA VAL A 96 -1.08 18.19 5.53
C VAL A 96 -1.11 19.11 4.32
N HIS A 97 0.06 19.50 3.84
CA HIS A 97 0.23 20.25 2.61
C HIS A 97 0.69 19.27 1.50
N PHE A 98 -0.14 19.05 0.52
CA PHE A 98 0.26 18.36 -0.72
C PHE A 98 0.76 19.43 -1.69
N ILE A 99 2.06 19.44 -1.91
CA ILE A 99 2.77 20.51 -2.63
C ILE A 99 2.73 20.21 -4.13
N ASP A 100 2.39 21.22 -4.94
CA ASP A 100 2.41 21.11 -6.41
C ASP A 100 3.85 21.16 -6.93
N VAL A 101 4.46 19.99 -7.04
CA VAL A 101 5.80 19.75 -7.62
C VAL A 101 5.69 19.18 -9.05
N GLY A 102 4.57 19.44 -9.75
CA GLY A 102 4.33 18.90 -11.08
C GLY A 102 4.13 17.38 -11.05
N GLN A 103 4.74 16.66 -12.02
CA GLN A 103 4.64 15.20 -12.11
C GLN A 103 5.60 14.54 -11.12
N ALA A 104 5.27 14.61 -9.84
CA ALA A 104 6.09 14.17 -8.72
C ALA A 104 5.29 14.19 -7.41
N ASP A 105 5.86 13.72 -6.32
CA ASP A 105 5.26 13.74 -4.98
C ASP A 105 6.04 14.62 -4.01
N SER A 106 5.31 15.42 -3.25
CA SER A 106 5.82 16.04 -2.03
C SER A 106 4.67 16.40 -1.08
N ALA A 107 4.83 16.06 0.20
CA ALA A 107 3.86 16.45 1.23
C ALA A 107 4.56 16.87 2.52
N LEU A 108 4.10 17.99 3.12
CA LEU A 108 4.54 18.44 4.43
C LEU A 108 3.42 18.20 5.44
N VAL A 109 3.68 17.36 6.43
CA VAL A 109 2.79 17.14 7.58
C VAL A 109 3.26 18.02 8.74
N ALA A 110 2.37 18.86 9.25
CA ALA A 110 2.62 19.75 10.38
C ALA A 110 1.68 19.42 11.54
N CYS A 111 2.23 19.18 12.73
CA CYS A 111 1.47 18.90 13.93
C CYS A 111 2.14 19.54 15.15
N ASP A 112 1.47 20.48 15.81
CA ASP A 112 1.92 21.10 17.07
C ASP A 112 3.35 21.68 17.03
N GLY A 113 3.76 22.20 15.86
CA GLY A 113 5.11 22.77 15.65
C GLY A 113 6.18 21.72 15.34
N GLN A 114 5.82 20.44 15.18
CA GLN A 114 6.65 19.39 14.62
C GLN A 114 6.31 19.17 13.15
N TYR A 115 7.28 18.75 12.35
CA TYR A 115 7.15 18.68 10.90
C TYR A 115 7.74 17.37 10.34
N MET A 116 7.01 16.79 9.39
CA MET A 116 7.47 15.63 8.59
C MET A 116 7.33 15.96 7.11
N LEU A 117 8.43 15.94 6.37
CA LEU A 117 8.42 16.05 4.92
C LEU A 117 8.45 14.65 4.31
N ILE A 118 7.45 14.32 3.51
CA ILE A 118 7.32 13.06 2.78
C ILE A 118 7.54 13.36 1.30
N ASP A 119 8.61 12.87 0.73
CA ASP A 119 9.07 13.12 -0.62
C ASP A 119 9.33 14.62 -0.93
N GLY A 120 9.94 14.92 -2.05
CA GLY A 120 10.38 16.27 -2.37
C GLY A 120 10.42 16.59 -3.86
N GLY A 121 9.65 15.85 -4.69
CA GLY A 121 9.61 16.09 -6.12
C GLY A 121 10.89 15.68 -6.86
N ASN A 122 11.02 16.16 -8.08
CA ASN A 122 12.16 15.95 -8.95
C ASN A 122 13.40 16.73 -8.48
N ALA A 123 14.56 16.45 -9.05
CA ALA A 123 15.79 17.18 -8.72
C ALA A 123 15.70 18.69 -9.05
N GLU A 124 14.89 19.06 -10.02
CA GLU A 124 14.61 20.47 -10.40
C GLU A 124 13.74 21.20 -9.38
N ASP A 125 12.98 20.48 -8.53
CA ASP A 125 12.13 21.06 -7.49
C ASP A 125 12.90 21.42 -6.21
N SER A 126 14.21 21.20 -6.17
CA SER A 126 15.06 21.50 -5.00
C SER A 126 14.90 22.93 -4.49
N ASP A 127 14.85 23.91 -5.38
CA ASP A 127 14.69 25.33 -5.01
C ASP A 127 13.26 25.59 -4.50
N LEU A 128 12.24 24.92 -5.06
CA LEU A 128 10.86 25.00 -4.59
C LEU A 128 10.75 24.43 -3.18
N ILE A 129 11.25 23.22 -2.92
CA ILE A 129 11.22 22.60 -1.59
C ILE A 129 11.94 23.46 -0.55
N TYR A 130 13.12 24.01 -0.91
CA TYR A 130 13.84 24.93 -0.03
C TYR A 130 13.00 26.16 0.29
N ALA A 131 12.41 26.82 -0.72
CA ALA A 131 11.62 28.03 -0.56
C ALA A 131 10.35 27.74 0.24
N TYR A 132 9.65 26.63 -0.05
CA TYR A 132 8.44 26.22 0.64
C TYR A 132 8.67 26.03 2.14
N LEU A 133 9.71 25.27 2.52
CA LEU A 133 10.06 25.08 3.92
C LEU A 133 10.39 26.41 4.63
N LYS A 134 11.03 27.36 3.91
CA LYS A 134 11.30 28.70 4.45
C LYS A 134 10.05 29.54 4.60
N GLU A 135 9.12 29.47 3.65
CA GLU A 135 7.85 30.19 3.71
C GLU A 135 6.95 29.67 4.83
N GLN A 136 6.96 28.34 5.05
CA GLN A 136 6.24 27.73 6.18
C GLN A 136 6.98 27.88 7.52
N GLU A 137 8.09 28.64 7.57
CA GLU A 137 8.90 28.87 8.76
C GLU A 137 9.42 27.58 9.43
N VAL A 138 9.59 26.50 8.66
CA VAL A 138 10.10 25.22 9.15
C VAL A 138 11.59 25.33 9.45
N ALA A 139 11.93 25.43 10.72
CA ALA A 139 13.33 25.48 11.19
C ALA A 139 13.90 24.07 11.46
N HIS A 140 13.03 23.12 11.74
CA HIS A 140 13.37 21.73 12.05
C HIS A 140 12.35 20.77 11.41
N LEU A 141 12.84 19.75 10.73
CA LEU A 141 12.07 18.59 10.32
C LEU A 141 12.35 17.46 11.32
N ASP A 142 11.34 17.06 12.08
CA ASP A 142 11.46 15.92 12.98
C ASP A 142 11.71 14.64 12.17
N TYR A 143 11.04 14.54 11.02
CA TYR A 143 11.21 13.44 10.06
C TYR A 143 11.33 13.96 8.63
N LEU A 144 12.22 13.33 7.88
CA LEU A 144 12.33 13.43 6.43
C LEU A 144 12.16 12.02 5.87
N VAL A 145 11.16 11.82 5.03
CA VAL A 145 10.79 10.50 4.52
C VAL A 145 10.97 10.46 3.01
N ALA A 146 11.75 9.51 2.53
CA ALA A 146 11.77 9.07 1.15
C ALA A 146 10.89 7.84 1.04
N THR A 147 9.74 7.91 0.34
CA THR A 147 8.85 6.75 0.22
C THR A 147 9.53 5.63 -0.54
N HIS A 148 10.14 5.95 -1.67
CA HIS A 148 10.98 5.06 -2.46
C HIS A 148 12.03 5.87 -3.23
N LEU A 149 12.92 5.21 -4.01
CA LEU A 149 14.13 5.87 -4.52
C LEU A 149 14.03 6.40 -5.97
N HIS A 150 12.85 6.57 -6.54
CA HIS A 150 12.70 7.27 -7.82
C HIS A 150 12.94 8.77 -7.70
N GLU A 151 13.35 9.38 -8.81
CA GLU A 151 13.78 10.78 -8.84
C GLU A 151 12.64 11.74 -8.48
N ASP A 152 11.44 11.49 -8.98
CA ASP A 152 10.23 12.27 -8.77
C ASP A 152 9.69 12.22 -7.33
N HIS A 153 10.39 11.50 -6.44
CA HIS A 153 10.15 11.46 -5.00
C HIS A 153 11.32 12.01 -4.19
N ILE A 154 12.55 11.58 -4.52
CA ILE A 154 13.71 11.95 -3.71
C ILE A 154 14.56 13.08 -4.31
N GLY A 155 14.24 13.51 -5.52
CA GLY A 155 15.08 14.46 -6.27
C GLY A 155 15.33 15.77 -5.52
N GLY A 156 14.27 16.41 -5.06
CA GLY A 156 14.32 17.67 -4.32
C GLY A 156 14.63 17.53 -2.82
N LEU A 157 14.52 16.33 -2.24
CA LEU A 157 14.77 16.11 -0.80
C LEU A 157 16.18 16.54 -0.36
N SER A 158 17.15 16.51 -1.27
CA SER A 158 18.52 16.95 -0.98
C SER A 158 18.63 18.43 -0.56
N ALA A 159 17.60 19.25 -0.84
CA ALA A 159 17.53 20.66 -0.44
C ALA A 159 17.02 20.85 0.99
N ALA A 160 16.22 19.93 1.52
CA ALA A 160 15.62 20.05 2.84
C ALA A 160 16.63 20.26 3.99
N PRO A 161 17.78 19.53 4.06
CA PRO A 161 18.80 19.75 5.10
C PRO A 161 19.50 21.12 5.05
N TYR A 162 19.33 21.89 3.97
CA TYR A 162 19.81 23.25 3.86
C TYR A 162 18.76 24.27 4.29
N ALA A 163 17.49 23.92 4.17
CA ALA A 163 16.36 24.78 4.62
C ALA A 163 16.11 24.65 6.13
N ALA A 164 16.17 23.43 6.66
CA ALA A 164 15.86 23.10 8.05
C ALA A 164 16.84 22.06 8.60
N THR A 165 17.01 21.96 9.92
CA THR A 165 17.69 20.81 10.52
C THR A 165 16.79 19.57 10.41
N VAL A 166 17.37 18.37 10.32
CA VAL A 166 16.64 17.11 10.18
C VAL A 166 16.96 16.22 11.39
N GLY A 167 15.92 15.74 12.06
CA GLY A 167 16.03 14.82 13.19
C GLY A 167 16.29 13.39 12.72
N THR A 168 15.31 12.80 12.05
CA THR A 168 15.37 11.42 11.54
C THR A 168 15.07 11.39 10.04
N ALA A 169 15.89 10.70 9.27
CA ALA A 169 15.65 10.47 7.85
C ALA A 169 15.29 8.99 7.62
N LEU A 170 14.15 8.75 6.96
CA LEU A 170 13.62 7.41 6.69
C LEU A 170 13.64 7.13 5.19
N ALA A 171 14.00 5.90 4.81
CA ALA A 171 13.91 5.39 3.44
C ALA A 171 13.72 3.87 3.46
N PRO A 172 13.18 3.24 2.39
CA PRO A 172 13.00 1.77 2.36
C PRO A 172 14.32 1.01 2.25
N GLU A 173 15.40 1.68 1.79
CA GLU A 173 16.74 1.11 1.65
C GLU A 173 17.83 2.20 1.79
N THR A 174 19.07 1.81 1.99
CA THR A 174 20.21 2.73 2.23
C THR A 174 21.34 2.60 1.21
N ASP A 175 21.19 1.81 0.16
CA ASP A 175 22.27 1.47 -0.79
C ASP A 175 21.94 1.77 -2.26
N GLY A 176 21.03 2.72 -2.50
CA GLY A 176 20.65 3.19 -3.82
C GLY A 176 21.84 3.68 -4.66
N THR A 177 21.84 3.38 -5.95
CA THR A 177 22.96 3.66 -6.85
C THR A 177 22.81 4.93 -7.69
N THR A 178 21.60 5.51 -7.74
CA THR A 178 21.28 6.68 -8.57
C THR A 178 22.04 7.94 -8.11
N LYS A 179 22.17 8.91 -8.99
CA LYS A 179 22.80 10.19 -8.67
C LYS A 179 21.97 10.97 -7.64
N VAL A 180 20.65 10.97 -7.78
CA VAL A 180 19.74 11.68 -6.87
C VAL A 180 19.81 11.10 -5.46
N PHE A 181 19.81 9.77 -5.31
CA PHE A 181 20.01 9.12 -4.02
C PHE A 181 21.36 9.48 -3.38
N LYS A 182 22.47 9.42 -4.14
CA LYS A 182 23.79 9.82 -3.65
C LYS A 182 23.84 11.27 -3.21
N ASN A 183 23.13 12.17 -3.90
CA ASN A 183 23.04 13.57 -3.52
C ASN A 183 22.27 13.72 -2.19
N LEU A 184 21.14 12.99 -2.01
CA LEU A 184 20.38 12.98 -0.77
C LEU A 184 21.26 12.50 0.40
N VAL A 185 21.88 11.32 0.27
CA VAL A 185 22.78 10.78 1.32
C VAL A 185 23.90 11.76 1.65
N LYS A 186 24.53 12.37 0.65
CA LYS A 186 25.59 13.36 0.86
C LYS A 186 25.06 14.61 1.59
N SER A 187 23.88 15.09 1.24
CA SER A 187 23.26 16.24 1.89
C SER A 187 22.97 15.94 3.37
N LEU A 188 22.36 14.81 3.68
CA LEU A 188 22.09 14.36 5.05
C LEU A 188 23.38 14.17 5.85
N ALA A 189 24.37 13.45 5.30
CA ALA A 189 25.65 13.22 5.95
C ALA A 189 26.42 14.53 6.26
N SER A 190 26.22 15.59 5.45
CA SER A 190 26.80 16.92 5.72
C SER A 190 26.22 17.59 6.97
N ARG A 191 25.17 17.02 7.54
CA ARG A 191 24.44 17.45 8.73
C ARG A 191 24.42 16.40 9.84
N ASP A 192 25.28 15.37 9.72
CA ASP A 192 25.38 14.25 10.65
C ASP A 192 24.08 13.44 10.78
N VAL A 193 23.29 13.37 9.69
CA VAL A 193 22.05 12.58 9.61
C VAL A 193 22.28 11.38 8.71
N GLU A 194 21.87 10.20 9.17
CA GLU A 194 21.91 8.96 8.40
C GLU A 194 20.49 8.49 8.06
N LEU A 195 20.35 7.80 6.91
CA LEU A 195 19.09 7.15 6.55
C LEU A 195 18.84 5.93 7.42
N THR A 196 17.62 5.80 7.89
CA THR A 196 17.12 4.66 8.67
C THR A 196 16.05 3.93 7.88
N VAL A 197 16.08 2.60 7.88
CA VAL A 197 15.04 1.75 7.26
C VAL A 197 14.06 1.34 8.35
N PRO A 198 12.82 1.86 8.33
CA PRO A 198 11.80 1.45 9.29
C PRO A 198 11.19 0.10 8.88
N ALA A 199 10.63 -0.62 9.83
CA ALA A 199 9.89 -1.85 9.58
C ALA A 199 8.38 -1.62 9.58
N ALA A 200 7.64 -2.45 8.83
CA ALA A 200 6.18 -2.47 8.96
C ALA A 200 5.77 -2.79 10.40
N GLY A 201 4.89 -1.97 10.95
CA GLY A 201 4.47 -2.00 12.35
C GLY A 201 5.20 -1.00 13.26
N ASP A 202 6.28 -0.37 12.81
CA ASP A 202 6.93 0.70 13.58
C ASP A 202 6.00 1.91 13.71
N THR A 203 6.04 2.54 14.89
CA THR A 203 5.24 3.72 15.20
C THR A 203 6.09 4.81 15.82
N PHE A 204 5.77 6.06 15.49
CA PHE A 204 6.38 7.23 16.10
C PHE A 204 5.38 8.39 16.19
N SER A 205 5.67 9.39 17.03
CA SER A 205 4.80 10.56 17.19
C SER A 205 5.29 11.73 16.35
N LEU A 206 4.36 12.54 15.86
CA LEU A 206 4.59 13.85 15.29
C LEU A 206 3.65 14.83 16.01
N GLY A 207 4.15 15.55 17.03
CA GLY A 207 3.27 16.27 17.94
C GLY A 207 2.27 15.33 18.63
N SER A 208 1.00 15.65 18.55
CA SER A 208 -0.11 14.80 19.02
C SER A 208 -0.61 13.80 17.97
N ALA A 209 -0.06 13.83 16.76
CA ALA A 209 -0.36 12.82 15.76
C ALA A 209 0.51 11.56 15.96
N GLN A 210 -0.05 10.40 15.58
CA GLN A 210 0.67 9.12 15.52
C GLN A 210 0.93 8.74 14.08
N VAL A 211 2.16 8.37 13.78
CA VAL A 211 2.55 7.81 12.47
C VAL A 211 2.82 6.32 12.64
N THR A 212 2.25 5.51 11.76
CA THR A 212 2.48 4.07 11.69
C THR A 212 3.01 3.71 10.31
N VAL A 213 4.11 2.98 10.26
CA VAL A 213 4.64 2.39 9.03
C VAL A 213 3.86 1.11 8.74
N LEU A 214 3.10 1.09 7.65
CA LEU A 214 2.28 -0.06 7.26
C LEU A 214 2.99 -0.97 6.25
N GLY A 215 3.87 -0.42 5.44
CA GLY A 215 4.60 -1.12 4.40
C GLY A 215 5.97 -0.50 4.12
N PRO A 216 6.80 -1.20 3.34
CA PRO A 216 6.54 -2.45 2.66
C PRO A 216 6.48 -3.66 3.63
N VAL A 217 5.60 -4.63 3.36
CA VAL A 217 5.41 -5.82 4.24
C VAL A 217 6.38 -6.96 3.92
N LYS A 218 7.08 -6.87 2.82
CA LYS A 218 8.15 -7.79 2.37
C LYS A 218 9.15 -7.04 1.49
N ALA A 219 10.22 -7.68 1.06
CA ALA A 219 11.11 -7.17 0.03
C ALA A 219 10.46 -7.31 -1.35
N TYR A 220 10.67 -6.32 -2.23
CA TYR A 220 10.20 -6.30 -3.61
C TYR A 220 11.36 -5.99 -4.55
N ASP A 221 11.31 -6.57 -5.77
CA ASP A 221 12.27 -6.26 -6.83
C ASP A 221 11.94 -4.94 -7.55
N ASP A 222 10.67 -4.58 -7.59
CA ASP A 222 10.18 -3.33 -8.18
C ASP A 222 10.29 -2.18 -7.17
N THR A 223 10.94 -1.08 -7.58
CA THR A 223 11.20 0.08 -6.72
C THR A 223 9.93 0.75 -6.22
N ASN A 224 8.87 0.82 -7.03
CA ASN A 224 7.58 1.40 -6.61
C ASN A 224 6.98 0.61 -5.44
N ASN A 225 7.08 -0.71 -5.50
CA ASN A 225 6.55 -1.60 -4.46
C ASN A 225 7.38 -1.57 -3.16
N THR A 226 8.59 -0.98 -3.17
CA THR A 226 9.35 -0.72 -1.93
C THR A 226 8.83 0.49 -1.16
N SER A 227 7.83 1.21 -1.65
CA SER A 227 7.30 2.43 -1.03
C SER A 227 6.98 2.25 0.45
N LEU A 228 7.51 3.13 1.28
CA LEU A 228 7.07 3.28 2.67
C LEU A 228 5.61 3.74 2.66
N VAL A 229 4.73 2.90 3.20
CA VAL A 229 3.32 3.22 3.37
C VAL A 229 3.11 3.73 4.78
N LEU A 230 2.63 4.97 4.90
CA LEU A 230 2.47 5.63 6.19
C LEU A 230 0.99 5.93 6.47
N SER A 231 0.53 5.53 7.65
CA SER A 231 -0.74 5.99 8.22
C SER A 231 -0.44 7.06 9.26
N VAL A 232 -1.06 8.24 9.12
CA VAL A 232 -0.93 9.36 10.04
C VAL A 232 -2.28 9.64 10.66
N SER A 233 -2.43 9.35 11.94
CA SER A 233 -3.69 9.54 12.69
C SER A 233 -3.60 10.74 13.62
N TYR A 234 -4.63 11.58 13.60
CA TYR A 234 -4.79 12.73 14.47
C TYR A 234 -6.24 12.83 14.96
N GLY A 235 -6.47 12.56 16.25
CA GLY A 235 -7.82 12.38 16.77
C GLY A 235 -8.56 11.24 16.05
N GLU A 236 -9.72 11.54 15.50
CA GLU A 236 -10.55 10.60 14.73
C GLU A 236 -10.21 10.60 13.22
N THR A 237 -9.30 11.48 12.77
CA THR A 237 -8.94 11.60 11.35
C THR A 237 -7.66 10.86 11.01
N THR A 238 -7.63 10.22 9.85
CA THR A 238 -6.48 9.44 9.37
C THR A 238 -6.15 9.75 7.93
N PHE A 239 -4.85 9.90 7.65
CA PHE A 239 -4.26 10.12 6.33
C PHE A 239 -3.41 8.92 5.96
N LEU A 240 -3.58 8.39 4.76
CA LEU A 240 -2.79 7.28 4.23
C LEU A 240 -1.94 7.73 3.04
N PHE A 241 -0.62 7.61 3.18
CA PHE A 241 0.37 7.88 2.14
C PHE A 241 0.90 6.55 1.61
N THR A 242 0.87 6.35 0.32
CA THR A 242 1.19 5.07 -0.32
C THR A 242 2.44 5.13 -1.21
N GLY A 243 3.04 6.31 -1.37
CA GLY A 243 4.05 6.53 -2.41
C GLY A 243 3.55 6.02 -3.76
N ASP A 244 4.37 5.25 -4.43
CA ASP A 244 4.03 4.65 -5.73
C ASP A 244 3.70 3.16 -5.66
N MET A 245 3.31 2.67 -4.49
CA MET A 245 2.88 1.28 -4.28
C MET A 245 1.92 0.81 -5.37
N GLU A 246 2.24 -0.32 -6.00
CA GLU A 246 1.45 -0.94 -7.07
C GLU A 246 0.65 -2.15 -6.58
N TYR A 247 -0.14 -2.77 -7.47
CA TYR A 247 -1.08 -3.84 -7.12
C TYR A 247 -0.47 -5.01 -6.36
N GLU A 248 0.77 -5.40 -6.64
CA GLU A 248 1.41 -6.49 -5.92
C GLU A 248 1.53 -6.16 -4.43
N ALA A 249 2.10 -5.00 -4.13
CA ALA A 249 2.28 -4.56 -2.74
C ALA A 249 0.95 -4.17 -2.08
N GLU A 250 -0.02 -3.62 -2.82
CA GLU A 250 -1.39 -3.39 -2.31
C GLU A 250 -2.06 -4.69 -1.85
N ILE A 251 -1.94 -5.76 -2.65
CA ILE A 251 -2.51 -7.07 -2.29
C ILE A 251 -1.85 -7.61 -1.03
N ASP A 252 -0.52 -7.59 -0.96
CA ASP A 252 0.21 -8.07 0.19
C ASP A 252 -0.11 -7.26 1.46
N LEU A 253 -0.24 -5.95 1.32
CA LEU A 253 -0.59 -5.05 2.41
C LEU A 253 -2.02 -5.35 2.94
N VAL A 254 -3.00 -5.52 2.05
CA VAL A 254 -4.36 -5.95 2.43
C VAL A 254 -4.33 -7.32 3.10
N GLU A 255 -3.48 -8.23 2.62
CA GLU A 255 -3.35 -9.59 3.17
C GLU A 255 -2.62 -9.63 4.51
N SER A 256 -1.81 -8.63 4.84
CA SER A 256 -1.16 -8.50 6.14
C SER A 256 -2.16 -8.35 7.29
N GLY A 257 -3.38 -7.87 6.99
CA GLY A 257 -4.42 -7.59 7.98
C GLY A 257 -4.18 -6.30 8.77
N ALA A 258 -3.26 -5.44 8.34
CA ALA A 258 -3.09 -4.10 8.88
C ALA A 258 -4.38 -3.28 8.71
N ASP A 259 -4.64 -2.36 9.62
CA ASP A 259 -5.73 -1.39 9.48
C ASP A 259 -5.31 -0.34 8.45
N LEU A 260 -6.01 -0.31 7.32
CA LEU A 260 -5.77 0.60 6.19
C LEU A 260 -6.79 1.72 6.12
N SER A 261 -7.79 1.73 7.03
CA SER A 261 -8.86 2.74 7.00
C SER A 261 -8.28 4.15 7.12
N ALA A 262 -8.72 5.05 6.23
CA ALA A 262 -8.27 6.43 6.22
C ALA A 262 -9.34 7.36 5.63
N ASP A 263 -9.43 8.57 6.15
CA ASP A 263 -10.32 9.60 5.63
C ASP A 263 -9.77 10.23 4.35
N VAL A 264 -8.44 10.40 4.29
CA VAL A 264 -7.73 11.00 3.14
C VAL A 264 -6.69 10.01 2.63
N LEU A 265 -6.81 9.64 1.35
CA LEU A 265 -5.84 8.82 0.64
C LEU A 265 -4.97 9.70 -0.28
N LYS A 266 -3.64 9.70 -0.09
CA LYS A 266 -2.72 10.08 -1.15
C LYS A 266 -2.67 8.93 -2.16
N VAL A 267 -3.24 9.17 -3.33
CA VAL A 267 -3.36 8.15 -4.40
C VAL A 267 -1.99 7.68 -4.85
N GLY A 268 -1.83 6.37 -4.97
CA GLY A 268 -0.56 5.77 -5.37
C GLY A 268 -0.17 6.09 -6.82
N HIS A 269 1.13 6.24 -7.05
CA HIS A 269 1.78 6.35 -8.35
C HIS A 269 1.11 7.39 -9.26
N HIS A 270 0.86 8.58 -8.71
CA HIS A 270 0.25 9.74 -9.39
C HIS A 270 -1.07 9.42 -10.12
N GLY A 271 -1.77 8.36 -9.73
CA GLY A 271 -2.97 7.87 -10.40
C GLY A 271 -2.69 6.96 -11.60
N SER A 272 -1.55 6.24 -11.59
CA SER A 272 -1.26 5.15 -12.55
C SER A 272 -2.31 4.06 -12.48
N SER A 273 -2.61 3.44 -13.63
CA SER A 273 -3.53 2.29 -13.69
C SER A 273 -3.03 1.07 -12.92
N SER A 274 -1.72 0.99 -12.61
CA SER A 274 -1.10 -0.09 -11.85
C SER A 274 -1.32 0.00 -10.33
N SER A 275 -1.89 1.12 -9.84
CA SER A 275 -2.08 1.39 -8.41
C SER A 275 -3.54 1.68 -8.08
N THR A 276 -3.86 1.77 -6.80
CA THR A 276 -5.18 2.15 -6.26
C THR A 276 -6.30 1.23 -6.75
N GLY A 277 -6.09 -0.09 -6.54
CA GLY A 277 -7.00 -1.13 -6.98
C GLY A 277 -8.29 -1.18 -6.15
N TYR A 278 -9.37 -1.74 -6.73
CA TYR A 278 -10.67 -1.87 -6.04
C TYR A 278 -10.58 -2.61 -4.69
N ARG A 279 -9.72 -3.62 -4.59
CA ARG A 279 -9.54 -4.38 -3.35
C ARG A 279 -8.92 -3.52 -2.26
N PHE A 280 -7.89 -2.75 -2.62
CA PHE A 280 -7.23 -1.80 -1.73
C PHE A 280 -8.17 -0.66 -1.32
N LEU A 281 -8.84 0.00 -2.29
CA LEU A 281 -9.81 1.08 -2.01
C LEU A 281 -10.93 0.64 -1.07
N ARG A 282 -11.39 -0.62 -1.18
CA ARG A 282 -12.43 -1.15 -0.30
C ARG A 282 -11.97 -1.35 1.14
N GLU A 283 -10.68 -1.60 1.37
CA GLU A 283 -10.12 -1.68 2.72
C GLU A 283 -9.81 -0.29 3.29
N VAL A 284 -9.38 0.66 2.44
CA VAL A 284 -9.10 2.04 2.86
C VAL A 284 -10.39 2.83 3.12
N MET A 285 -11.38 2.71 2.26
CA MET A 285 -12.68 3.43 2.30
C MET A 285 -12.53 4.95 2.48
N PRO A 286 -11.69 5.63 1.71
CA PRO A 286 -11.44 7.05 1.93
C PRO A 286 -12.64 7.89 1.53
N ALA A 287 -12.91 8.96 2.29
CA ALA A 287 -13.86 10.00 1.88
C ALA A 287 -13.26 10.95 0.84
N TYR A 288 -11.95 11.16 0.92
CA TYR A 288 -11.19 12.08 0.08
C TYR A 288 -9.95 11.41 -0.48
N ALA A 289 -9.57 11.79 -1.70
CA ALA A 289 -8.33 11.37 -2.34
C ALA A 289 -7.58 12.59 -2.87
N VAL A 290 -6.26 12.61 -2.68
CA VAL A 290 -5.37 13.61 -3.27
C VAL A 290 -4.46 12.92 -4.26
N ILE A 291 -4.38 13.46 -5.48
CA ILE A 291 -3.49 12.99 -6.54
C ILE A 291 -2.45 14.08 -6.79
N SER A 292 -1.20 13.84 -6.43
CA SER A 292 -0.07 14.66 -6.88
C SER A 292 0.27 14.27 -8.32
N VAL A 293 0.13 15.21 -9.24
CA VAL A 293 0.25 14.96 -10.68
C VAL A 293 0.49 16.27 -11.42
N GLY A 294 1.29 16.25 -12.48
CA GLY A 294 1.60 17.43 -13.29
C GLY A 294 0.61 17.67 -14.42
N ASP A 295 0.31 18.95 -14.67
CA ASP A 295 -0.50 19.34 -15.83
C ASP A 295 0.21 18.94 -17.14
N GLY A 296 -0.56 18.33 -18.05
CA GLY A 296 -0.05 17.92 -19.36
C GLY A 296 1.05 16.86 -19.33
N ASN A 297 1.16 16.08 -18.24
CA ASN A 297 2.19 15.06 -18.10
C ASN A 297 2.15 14.01 -19.23
N SER A 298 3.32 13.47 -19.58
CA SER A 298 3.47 12.53 -20.70
C SER A 298 3.01 11.09 -20.37
N TYR A 299 2.73 10.78 -19.11
CA TYR A 299 2.32 9.45 -18.64
C TYR A 299 0.81 9.21 -18.80
N GLY A 300 0.03 10.28 -19.01
CA GLY A 300 -1.43 10.20 -19.05
C GLY A 300 -2.04 9.95 -17.67
N HIS A 301 -1.36 10.38 -16.63
CA HIS A 301 -1.85 10.34 -15.25
C HIS A 301 -2.67 11.59 -14.90
N PRO A 302 -3.67 11.51 -14.00
CA PRO A 302 -4.24 10.26 -13.52
C PRO A 302 -4.99 9.54 -14.65
N THR A 303 -4.90 8.23 -14.68
CA THR A 303 -5.60 7.43 -15.70
C THR A 303 -7.10 7.40 -15.45
N GLU A 304 -7.89 7.31 -16.54
CA GLU A 304 -9.35 7.15 -16.45
C GLU A 304 -9.75 5.96 -15.55
N ALA A 305 -8.94 4.90 -15.57
CA ALA A 305 -9.19 3.72 -14.76
C ALA A 305 -9.13 4.01 -13.25
N VAL A 306 -8.21 4.85 -12.79
CA VAL A 306 -8.12 5.26 -11.38
C VAL A 306 -9.26 6.21 -11.03
N LEU A 307 -9.52 7.21 -11.88
CA LEU A 307 -10.61 8.16 -11.66
C LEU A 307 -11.97 7.45 -11.59
N SER A 308 -12.22 6.44 -12.45
CA SER A 308 -13.42 5.62 -12.41
C SER A 308 -13.54 4.84 -11.08
N ARG A 309 -12.45 4.21 -10.62
CA ARG A 309 -12.45 3.48 -9.35
C ARG A 309 -12.76 4.37 -8.15
N LEU A 310 -12.16 5.57 -8.11
CA LEU A 310 -12.43 6.55 -7.05
C LEU A 310 -13.88 7.05 -7.11
N SER A 311 -14.38 7.32 -8.32
CA SER A 311 -15.78 7.72 -8.54
C SER A 311 -16.76 6.62 -8.13
N ASP A 312 -16.49 5.36 -8.50
CA ASP A 312 -17.33 4.21 -8.13
C ASP A 312 -17.36 4.00 -6.60
N ALA A 313 -16.28 4.35 -5.92
CA ALA A 313 -16.20 4.32 -4.45
C ALA A 313 -16.82 5.57 -3.78
N GLY A 314 -17.27 6.57 -4.54
CA GLY A 314 -17.87 7.80 -4.02
C GLY A 314 -16.86 8.75 -3.38
N VAL A 315 -15.58 8.66 -3.74
CA VAL A 315 -14.48 9.44 -3.18
C VAL A 315 -14.43 10.83 -3.81
N ALA A 316 -14.32 11.88 -3.01
CA ALA A 316 -14.05 13.23 -3.50
C ALA A 316 -12.56 13.38 -3.85
N VAL A 317 -12.25 13.83 -5.06
CA VAL A 317 -10.88 13.86 -5.59
C VAL A 317 -10.38 15.30 -5.71
N TYR A 318 -9.19 15.55 -5.16
CA TYR A 318 -8.39 16.76 -5.37
C TYR A 318 -7.13 16.39 -6.16
N ARG A 319 -6.65 17.30 -7.02
CA ARG A 319 -5.51 17.04 -7.92
C ARG A 319 -4.62 18.28 -7.97
N THR A 320 -3.30 18.12 -7.83
CA THR A 320 -2.37 19.27 -7.85
C THR A 320 -2.33 19.98 -9.20
N ASP A 321 -2.48 19.26 -10.32
CA ASP A 321 -2.55 19.87 -11.67
C ASP A 321 -3.75 20.79 -11.87
N LEU A 322 -4.84 20.60 -11.11
CA LEU A 322 -6.04 21.42 -11.18
C LEU A 322 -6.14 22.43 -10.04
N ASN A 323 -5.65 22.07 -8.85
CA ASN A 323 -5.88 22.80 -7.61
C ASN A 323 -4.64 23.55 -7.11
N GLY A 324 -3.45 23.34 -7.71
CA GLY A 324 -2.18 23.83 -7.14
C GLY A 324 -1.87 23.12 -5.83
N ASP A 325 -1.28 23.82 -4.90
CA ASP A 325 -1.10 23.31 -3.54
C ASP A 325 -2.44 22.99 -2.88
N ILE A 326 -2.52 21.86 -2.18
CA ILE A 326 -3.72 21.43 -1.46
C ILE A 326 -3.37 21.30 0.01
N ILE A 327 -4.02 22.08 0.87
CA ILE A 327 -3.82 22.02 2.30
C ILE A 327 -5.05 21.41 2.96
N VAL A 328 -4.86 20.32 3.69
CA VAL A 328 -5.92 19.66 4.45
C VAL A 328 -5.64 19.85 5.92
N ARG A 329 -6.55 20.50 6.64
CA ARG A 329 -6.46 20.70 8.09
C ARG A 329 -7.44 19.80 8.82
N SER A 330 -7.04 19.33 9.98
CA SER A 330 -7.91 18.57 10.88
C SER A 330 -8.01 19.25 12.25
N ASP A 331 -9.21 19.27 12.81
CA ASP A 331 -9.45 19.61 14.23
C ASP A 331 -9.51 18.35 15.13
N GLY A 332 -9.15 17.19 14.58
CA GLY A 332 -9.23 15.89 15.23
C GLY A 332 -10.52 15.13 14.92
N THR A 333 -11.51 15.77 14.30
CA THR A 333 -12.80 15.14 13.93
C THR A 333 -13.23 15.54 12.52
N ASN A 334 -13.03 16.82 12.17
CA ASN A 334 -13.47 17.39 10.90
C ASN A 334 -12.25 17.76 10.03
N LEU A 335 -12.42 17.63 8.72
CA LEU A 335 -11.44 18.01 7.72
C LEU A 335 -11.89 19.27 6.98
N THR A 336 -10.96 20.18 6.73
CA THR A 336 -11.15 21.34 5.87
C THR A 336 -10.08 21.36 4.78
N PHE A 337 -10.47 21.76 3.57
CA PHE A 337 -9.60 21.79 2.41
C PHE A 337 -9.43 23.22 1.91
N GLU A 338 -8.19 23.61 1.66
CA GLU A 338 -7.80 24.86 1.03
C GLU A 338 -7.00 24.51 -0.23
N THR A 339 -7.23 25.20 -1.33
CA THR A 339 -6.51 25.02 -2.60
C THR A 339 -5.98 26.34 -3.09
N GLU A 340 -4.83 26.31 -3.77
CA GLU A 340 -4.24 27.52 -4.35
C GLU A 340 -5.04 28.03 -5.56
N ARG A 341 -5.63 27.10 -6.34
CA ARG A 341 -6.42 27.36 -7.58
C ARG A 341 -7.81 26.77 -7.49
#